data_1f8a73e6e1e1ba0ee70a6c4141c7ffe9
#
_entry.id   1f8a73e6e1e1ba0ee70a6c4141c7ffe9
#
_cell.length_a   1.000
_cell.length_b   1.000
_cell.length_c   1.000
_cell.angle_alpha   90.00
_cell.angle_beta   90.00
_cell.angle_gamma   90.00
#
_symmetry.space_group_name_H-M   'P 1'
#
loop_
_entity.id
_entity.type
_entity.pdbx_description
1 polymer ?
#
loop_
_entity_poly.entity_id
_entity_poly.type
_entity_poly.pdbx_seq_one_letter_code
_entity_poly.pdbx_strand_id
1 'polypeptide(L)'
;MYDVVVVGAGHAGIEACLAASRMNKKTAIVTLSKDMIGSMPCNPSVGGPAKGIVVREIDALGGMMPIAADKTALQFKMLNTTKGPGVWSLRVQSDKIAYKRFMKKALEEQDNLDIIEAACKIVVIKDGKACGVELEDGTFIESKTVVLTTGTYMASNVLRGHTSTVSGPEDQRTVNTLSESLREAGIKTFRLKTGTPARIKMDTIDFSKTEPQPGTNQFLRFSETTKQEDVLPFEKQEICHLIYTQTETHEIIHTHLHDSAMYSGLVKGVGPRYCPSIEDKLVRFADKERHQLFLEPESKELDTIYIQGFSTSMPIDVQEKMVHSLPGLENCVIEKYAYAIEYDAIDPLQMKPNMENKIVENLFTAGQVNGTSGYEEAAGQGLMAGANAALKVDGKEQFVLRRDEAYIGVMLDDLCTKGTKEPYRLLTSRAEYRLLLRHDNADQRLLEKGYEIGLVSQERYDAYKKKMNDIEVAREAVSYTHLT
;
A
#
# COMPACT_ATOMS: atom_id res chain seq x y z
N MET A 1 22.83 0.65 -20.49
CA MET A 1 21.40 0.47 -20.80
C MET A 1 20.81 -0.61 -19.91
N TYR A 2 19.68 -0.34 -19.27
CA TYR A 2 18.87 -1.30 -18.49
C TYR A 2 17.75 -1.88 -19.35
N ASP A 3 17.19 -3.00 -18.94
CA ASP A 3 15.96 -3.52 -19.52
C ASP A 3 14.74 -2.80 -18.92
N VAL A 4 14.75 -2.59 -17.59
CA VAL A 4 13.68 -1.93 -16.85
C VAL A 4 14.27 -0.90 -15.89
N VAL A 5 13.73 0.32 -15.89
CA VAL A 5 14.00 1.34 -14.87
C VAL A 5 12.71 1.60 -14.09
N VAL A 6 12.78 1.47 -12.78
CA VAL A 6 11.67 1.75 -11.85
C VAL A 6 11.96 3.06 -11.11
N VAL A 7 11.00 3.97 -11.06
CA VAL A 7 11.12 5.26 -10.37
C VAL A 7 10.25 5.27 -9.12
N GLY A 8 10.90 5.34 -7.96
CA GLY A 8 10.28 5.29 -6.64
C GLY A 8 10.44 3.92 -5.96
N ALA A 9 10.82 3.92 -4.68
CA ALA A 9 11.06 2.71 -3.88
C ALA A 9 10.04 2.51 -2.75
N GLY A 10 8.78 2.89 -2.99
CA GLY A 10 7.63 2.49 -2.19
C GLY A 10 7.20 1.05 -2.53
N HIS A 11 6.07 0.61 -1.98
CA HIS A 11 5.58 -0.77 -2.15
C HIS A 11 5.42 -1.19 -3.62
N ALA A 12 4.92 -0.29 -4.48
CA ALA A 12 4.80 -0.57 -5.91
C ALA A 12 6.18 -0.72 -6.58
N GLY A 13 7.12 0.16 -6.27
CA GLY A 13 8.45 0.13 -6.89
C GLY A 13 9.26 -1.09 -6.46
N ILE A 14 9.17 -1.49 -5.20
CA ILE A 14 9.82 -2.69 -4.67
C ILE A 14 9.32 -3.93 -5.40
N GLU A 15 8.01 -4.12 -5.46
CA GLU A 15 7.45 -5.29 -6.15
C GLU A 15 7.73 -5.27 -7.65
N ALA A 16 7.73 -4.09 -8.29
CA ALA A 16 8.03 -3.97 -9.72
C ALA A 16 9.49 -4.33 -10.05
N CYS A 17 10.46 -3.78 -9.30
CA CYS A 17 11.87 -4.07 -9.56
C CYS A 17 12.24 -5.52 -9.22
N LEU A 18 11.69 -6.07 -8.13
CA LEU A 18 11.89 -7.48 -7.78
C LEU A 18 11.26 -8.42 -8.83
N ALA A 19 10.07 -8.12 -9.33
CA ALA A 19 9.46 -8.91 -10.40
C ALA A 19 10.34 -8.91 -11.66
N ALA A 20 10.77 -7.74 -12.14
CA ALA A 20 11.59 -7.64 -13.34
C ALA A 20 12.96 -8.32 -13.18
N SER A 21 13.65 -8.10 -12.06
CA SER A 21 14.99 -8.67 -11.82
C SER A 21 14.95 -10.19 -11.67
N ARG A 22 13.94 -10.76 -11.01
CA ARG A 22 13.70 -12.21 -10.89
C ARG A 22 13.39 -12.87 -12.23
N MET A 23 12.76 -12.13 -13.14
CA MET A 23 12.57 -12.54 -14.54
C MET A 23 13.83 -12.31 -15.39
N ASN A 24 15.01 -12.20 -14.76
CA ASN A 24 16.32 -12.04 -15.38
C ASN A 24 16.45 -10.77 -16.25
N LYS A 25 15.81 -9.66 -15.88
CA LYS A 25 15.98 -8.37 -16.52
C LYS A 25 17.00 -7.52 -15.75
N LYS A 26 17.93 -6.91 -16.47
CA LYS A 26 18.82 -5.90 -15.88
C LYS A 26 17.99 -4.69 -15.48
N THR A 27 17.78 -4.53 -14.18
CA THR A 27 16.84 -3.57 -13.60
C THR A 27 17.58 -2.51 -12.79
N ALA A 28 17.11 -1.27 -12.83
CA ALA A 28 17.48 -0.23 -11.87
C ALA A 28 16.25 0.30 -11.16
N ILE A 29 16.38 0.58 -9.85
CA ILE A 29 15.40 1.35 -9.11
C ILE A 29 16.01 2.70 -8.70
N VAL A 30 15.32 3.79 -9.08
CA VAL A 30 15.72 5.17 -8.75
C VAL A 30 14.87 5.65 -7.58
N THR A 31 15.50 6.07 -6.50
CA THR A 31 14.82 6.54 -5.29
C THR A 31 15.45 7.82 -4.76
N LEU A 32 14.62 8.71 -4.19
CA LEU A 32 15.10 9.95 -3.56
C LEU A 32 16.03 9.70 -2.37
N SER A 33 15.82 8.59 -1.64
CA SER A 33 16.66 8.18 -0.53
C SER A 33 16.59 6.68 -0.32
N LYS A 34 17.74 6.03 -0.19
CA LYS A 34 17.85 4.60 0.15
C LYS A 34 17.30 4.29 1.54
N ASP A 35 17.31 5.28 2.43
CA ASP A 35 16.77 5.12 3.77
C ASP A 35 15.24 5.17 3.82
N MET A 36 14.59 5.54 2.72
CA MET A 36 13.14 5.57 2.59
C MET A 36 12.54 4.37 1.83
N ILE A 37 13.38 3.41 1.42
CA ILE A 37 12.91 2.17 0.77
C ILE A 37 11.93 1.44 1.68
N GLY A 38 10.73 1.13 1.18
CA GLY A 38 9.69 0.43 1.94
C GLY A 38 9.08 1.21 3.10
N SER A 39 9.21 2.54 3.10
CA SER A 39 8.63 3.39 4.15
C SER A 39 7.11 3.28 4.22
N MET A 40 6.61 3.31 5.46
CA MET A 40 5.19 3.31 5.80
C MET A 40 4.82 4.63 6.50
N PRO A 41 4.61 5.73 5.74
CA PRO A 41 4.31 7.04 6.33
C PRO A 41 2.91 7.11 6.96
N CYS A 42 2.02 6.22 6.57
CA CYS A 42 0.71 6.02 7.17
C CYS A 42 0.75 4.87 8.19
N ASN A 43 -0.41 4.31 8.57
CA ASN A 43 -0.48 3.17 9.47
C ASN A 43 0.40 2.01 8.97
N PRO A 44 1.34 1.50 9.77
CA PRO A 44 2.17 0.37 9.38
C PRO A 44 1.41 -0.95 9.51
N SER A 45 0.30 -1.08 8.83
CA SER A 45 -0.48 -2.32 8.79
C SER A 45 -0.67 -2.83 7.37
N VAL A 46 -0.58 -4.14 7.22
CA VAL A 46 -0.75 -4.87 5.95
C VAL A 46 -1.96 -5.79 6.06
N GLY A 47 -2.83 -5.78 5.05
CA GLY A 47 -4.01 -6.62 4.97
C GLY A 47 -5.29 -5.97 5.48
N GLY A 48 -6.21 -6.79 5.98
CA GLY A 48 -7.58 -6.39 6.30
C GLY A 48 -8.57 -6.71 5.18
N PRO A 49 -9.85 -6.34 5.29
CA PRO A 49 -10.90 -6.72 4.35
C PRO A 49 -10.56 -6.40 2.89
N ALA A 50 -10.70 -7.35 2.00
CA ALA A 50 -10.22 -7.40 0.61
C ALA A 50 -8.68 -7.35 0.48
N LYS A 51 -8.01 -6.47 1.21
CA LYS A 51 -6.56 -6.25 1.12
C LYS A 51 -5.75 -7.47 1.52
N GLY A 52 -6.15 -8.19 2.59
CA GLY A 52 -5.52 -9.44 3.00
C GLY A 52 -5.57 -10.52 1.90
N ILE A 53 -6.61 -10.49 1.06
CA ILE A 53 -6.70 -11.38 -0.12
C ILE A 53 -5.66 -10.96 -1.16
N VAL A 54 -5.53 -9.66 -1.44
CA VAL A 54 -4.50 -9.14 -2.37
C VAL A 54 -3.10 -9.51 -1.89
N VAL A 55 -2.81 -9.42 -0.59
CA VAL A 55 -1.51 -9.82 -0.04
C VAL A 55 -1.23 -11.30 -0.31
N ARG A 56 -2.23 -12.18 -0.15
CA ARG A 56 -2.10 -13.60 -0.49
C ARG A 56 -1.96 -13.83 -2.00
N GLU A 57 -2.58 -13.00 -2.84
CA GLU A 57 -2.40 -13.04 -4.29
C GLU A 57 -0.99 -12.60 -4.70
N ILE A 58 -0.46 -11.54 -4.05
CA ILE A 58 0.94 -11.12 -4.19
C ILE A 58 1.89 -12.25 -3.78
N ASP A 59 1.61 -12.95 -2.66
CA ASP A 59 2.38 -14.13 -2.26
C ASP A 59 2.38 -15.21 -3.34
N ALA A 60 1.21 -15.61 -3.81
CA ALA A 60 1.05 -16.64 -4.81
C ALA A 60 1.82 -16.33 -6.12
N LEU A 61 1.93 -15.06 -6.47
CA LEU A 61 2.69 -14.56 -7.61
C LEU A 61 4.18 -14.29 -7.29
N GLY A 62 4.67 -14.66 -6.11
CA GLY A 62 6.07 -14.53 -5.76
C GLY A 62 6.52 -13.16 -5.25
N GLY A 63 5.58 -12.27 -4.84
CA GLY A 63 5.91 -10.97 -4.30
C GLY A 63 6.53 -11.00 -2.90
N MET A 64 7.07 -9.87 -2.45
CA MET A 64 7.86 -9.75 -1.21
C MET A 64 7.05 -9.24 -0.02
N MET A 65 6.01 -8.42 -0.25
CA MET A 65 5.21 -7.83 0.83
C MET A 65 4.67 -8.85 1.85
N PRO A 66 4.15 -10.03 1.45
CA PRO A 66 3.66 -11.04 2.39
C PRO A 66 4.73 -11.54 3.35
N ILE A 67 5.92 -11.83 2.83
CA ILE A 67 7.07 -12.32 3.60
C ILE A 67 7.56 -11.24 4.58
N ALA A 68 7.65 -10.00 4.10
CA ALA A 68 8.06 -8.87 4.93
C ALA A 68 7.05 -8.63 6.07
N ALA A 69 5.75 -8.68 5.78
CA ALA A 69 4.70 -8.53 6.79
C ALA A 69 4.77 -9.62 7.86
N ASP A 70 4.95 -10.89 7.46
CA ASP A 70 5.08 -12.01 8.40
C ASP A 70 6.30 -11.87 9.32
N LYS A 71 7.46 -11.52 8.74
CA LYS A 71 8.75 -11.46 9.47
C LYS A 71 8.94 -10.20 10.32
N THR A 72 8.15 -9.19 10.10
CA THR A 72 8.25 -7.91 10.82
C THR A 72 6.97 -7.55 11.58
N ALA A 73 6.15 -8.54 11.88
CA ALA A 73 4.89 -8.35 12.56
C ALA A 73 5.08 -7.88 14.02
N LEU A 74 4.23 -6.95 14.43
CA LEU A 74 3.96 -6.63 15.83
C LEU A 74 2.73 -7.39 16.34
N GLN A 75 1.72 -7.58 15.47
CA GLN A 75 0.48 -8.28 15.82
C GLN A 75 -0.14 -8.91 14.58
N PHE A 76 -0.72 -10.12 14.76
CA PHE A 76 -1.58 -10.79 13.77
C PHE A 76 -3.03 -10.77 14.24
N LYS A 77 -3.96 -10.38 13.37
CA LYS A 77 -5.39 -10.39 13.68
C LYS A 77 -6.22 -10.91 12.50
N MET A 78 -6.98 -11.98 12.73
CA MET A 78 -7.98 -12.44 11.77
C MET A 78 -9.26 -11.62 11.94
N LEU A 79 -9.67 -10.94 10.88
CA LEU A 79 -10.85 -10.08 10.85
C LEU A 79 -12.06 -10.82 10.25
N ASN A 80 -13.26 -10.37 10.62
CA ASN A 80 -14.55 -10.90 10.14
C ASN A 80 -14.81 -12.37 10.50
N THR A 81 -14.23 -12.90 11.56
CA THR A 81 -14.38 -14.30 12.00
C THR A 81 -15.82 -14.68 12.39
N THR A 82 -16.64 -13.70 12.72
CA THR A 82 -18.08 -13.89 12.99
C THR A 82 -18.92 -14.04 11.72
N LYS A 83 -18.32 -13.81 10.53
CA LYS A 83 -18.93 -13.98 9.22
C LYS A 83 -18.36 -15.23 8.55
N GLY A 84 -18.92 -15.63 7.42
CA GLY A 84 -18.43 -16.82 6.69
C GLY A 84 -16.98 -16.66 6.15
N PRO A 85 -16.28 -17.79 5.89
CA PRO A 85 -14.86 -17.79 5.46
C PRO A 85 -14.56 -16.96 4.19
N GLY A 86 -15.53 -16.75 3.32
CA GLY A 86 -15.39 -15.94 2.12
C GLY A 86 -15.04 -14.46 2.36
N VAL A 87 -15.15 -13.98 3.61
CA VAL A 87 -14.80 -12.61 3.99
C VAL A 87 -13.77 -12.54 5.12
N TRP A 88 -13.24 -13.68 5.57
CA TRP A 88 -12.13 -13.70 6.51
C TRP A 88 -10.93 -13.01 5.90
N SER A 89 -10.23 -12.26 6.70
CA SER A 89 -9.10 -11.48 6.21
C SER A 89 -8.07 -11.27 7.29
N LEU A 90 -6.84 -11.70 7.00
CA LEU A 90 -5.70 -11.45 7.87
C LEU A 90 -5.30 -9.98 7.80
N ARG A 91 -4.98 -9.41 8.96
CA ARG A 91 -4.34 -8.11 9.12
C ARG A 91 -3.12 -8.27 10.01
N VAL A 92 -2.01 -7.72 9.58
CA VAL A 92 -0.76 -7.67 10.32
C VAL A 92 -0.43 -6.22 10.63
N GLN A 93 -0.26 -5.90 11.92
CA GLN A 93 0.40 -4.66 12.33
C GLN A 93 1.90 -4.93 12.22
N SER A 94 2.58 -4.17 11.37
CA SER A 94 4.01 -4.35 11.08
C SER A 94 4.87 -3.35 11.86
N ASP A 95 6.06 -3.77 12.23
CA ASP A 95 7.10 -2.86 12.71
C ASP A 95 7.66 -2.08 11.52
N LYS A 96 7.35 -0.79 11.44
CA LYS A 96 7.70 0.02 10.27
C LYS A 96 9.21 0.18 10.07
N ILE A 97 10.01 0.10 11.13
CA ILE A 97 11.47 0.19 11.06
C ILE A 97 12.04 -1.15 10.58
N ALA A 98 11.59 -2.26 11.17
CA ALA A 98 12.00 -3.60 10.77
C ALA A 98 11.55 -3.90 9.32
N TYR A 99 10.33 -3.53 8.93
CA TYR A 99 9.80 -3.70 7.57
C TYR A 99 10.66 -2.96 6.53
N LYS A 100 10.95 -1.70 6.80
CA LYS A 100 11.81 -0.88 5.94
C LYS A 100 13.21 -1.50 5.78
N ARG A 101 13.81 -1.93 6.88
CA ARG A 101 15.12 -2.61 6.90
C ARG A 101 15.07 -3.93 6.11
N PHE A 102 14.01 -4.71 6.28
CA PHE A 102 13.81 -5.97 5.55
C PHE A 102 13.69 -5.72 4.04
N MET A 103 12.87 -4.75 3.62
CA MET A 103 12.68 -4.43 2.20
C MET A 103 13.96 -3.89 1.56
N LYS A 104 14.70 -3.01 2.25
CA LYS A 104 16.00 -2.51 1.79
C LYS A 104 16.98 -3.65 1.56
N LYS A 105 17.11 -4.56 2.53
CA LYS A 105 17.96 -5.74 2.42
C LYS A 105 17.55 -6.64 1.25
N ALA A 106 16.24 -6.88 1.06
CA ALA A 106 15.75 -7.69 -0.05
C ALA A 106 16.11 -7.10 -1.43
N LEU A 107 16.15 -5.77 -1.57
CA LEU A 107 16.61 -5.13 -2.80
C LEU A 107 18.14 -5.19 -2.96
N GLU A 108 18.89 -5.02 -1.88
CA GLU A 108 20.37 -5.06 -1.89
C GLU A 108 20.90 -6.46 -2.22
N GLU A 109 20.20 -7.51 -1.82
CA GLU A 109 20.55 -8.92 -2.07
C GLU A 109 20.00 -9.47 -3.39
N GLN A 110 19.18 -8.69 -4.12
CA GLN A 110 18.58 -9.16 -5.37
C GLN A 110 19.54 -9.05 -6.54
N ASP A 111 19.79 -10.17 -7.21
CA ASP A 111 20.56 -10.21 -8.46
C ASP A 111 19.87 -9.39 -9.57
N ASN A 112 20.66 -8.87 -10.50
CA ASN A 112 20.22 -8.06 -11.65
C ASN A 112 19.52 -6.74 -11.27
N LEU A 113 19.72 -6.23 -10.05
CA LEU A 113 19.09 -5.01 -9.55
C LEU A 113 20.12 -4.00 -9.04
N ASP A 114 20.14 -2.80 -9.62
CA ASP A 114 20.93 -1.67 -9.14
C ASP A 114 20.03 -0.66 -8.42
N ILE A 115 20.46 -0.16 -7.25
CA ILE A 115 19.75 0.88 -6.48
C ILE A 115 20.47 2.20 -6.67
N ILE A 116 19.78 3.17 -7.30
CA ILE A 116 20.30 4.51 -7.60
C ILE A 116 19.59 5.52 -6.70
N GLU A 117 20.36 6.19 -5.83
CA GLU A 117 19.86 7.29 -5.00
C GLU A 117 19.95 8.59 -5.76
N ALA A 118 18.84 9.04 -6.31
CA ALA A 118 18.73 10.27 -7.08
C ALA A 118 17.27 10.71 -7.25
N ALA A 119 17.06 11.96 -7.62
CA ALA A 119 15.76 12.47 -8.05
C ALA A 119 15.59 12.29 -9.56
N CYS A 120 14.52 11.59 -9.96
CA CYS A 120 14.11 11.50 -11.35
C CYS A 120 13.45 12.82 -11.78
N LYS A 121 14.04 13.52 -12.73
CA LYS A 121 13.54 14.80 -13.24
C LYS A 121 12.45 14.63 -14.29
N ILE A 122 12.69 13.78 -15.29
CA ILE A 122 11.76 13.50 -16.39
C ILE A 122 11.86 12.05 -16.86
N VAL A 123 10.79 11.56 -17.50
CA VAL A 123 10.84 10.39 -18.38
C VAL A 123 11.28 10.86 -19.76
N VAL A 124 12.33 10.28 -20.31
CA VAL A 124 12.79 10.59 -21.66
C VAL A 124 11.96 9.83 -22.68
N ILE A 125 11.26 10.57 -23.55
CA ILE A 125 10.36 10.03 -24.56
C ILE A 125 10.91 10.39 -25.94
N LYS A 126 11.06 9.39 -26.80
CA LYS A 126 11.45 9.54 -28.21
C LYS A 126 10.45 8.79 -29.10
N ASP A 127 9.93 9.44 -30.10
CA ASP A 127 8.98 8.85 -31.05
C ASP A 127 7.78 8.17 -30.37
N GLY A 128 7.25 8.79 -29.29
CA GLY A 128 6.12 8.29 -28.52
C GLY A 128 6.44 7.11 -27.57
N LYS A 129 7.73 6.76 -27.38
CA LYS A 129 8.18 5.66 -26.52
C LYS A 129 9.07 6.16 -25.39
N ALA A 130 8.85 5.65 -24.20
CA ALA A 130 9.80 5.85 -23.10
C ALA A 130 11.10 5.08 -23.39
N CYS A 131 12.24 5.75 -23.25
CA CYS A 131 13.56 5.18 -23.51
C CYS A 131 14.53 5.35 -22.33
N GLY A 132 14.04 5.77 -21.18
CA GLY A 132 14.81 5.95 -19.96
C GLY A 132 14.32 7.13 -19.15
N VAL A 133 15.14 7.54 -18.17
CA VAL A 133 14.87 8.69 -17.31
C VAL A 133 16.09 9.61 -17.25
N GLU A 134 15.85 10.91 -17.11
CA GLU A 134 16.89 11.91 -16.79
C GLU A 134 16.79 12.25 -15.30
N LEU A 135 17.91 12.24 -14.63
CA LEU A 135 18.06 12.65 -13.24
C LEU A 135 18.22 14.18 -13.14
N GLU A 136 18.06 14.73 -11.94
CA GLU A 136 18.22 16.18 -11.74
C GLU A 136 19.62 16.70 -12.02
N ASP A 137 20.65 15.88 -11.86
CA ASP A 137 22.04 16.20 -12.18
C ASP A 137 22.36 16.14 -13.69
N GLY A 138 21.36 15.83 -14.52
CA GLY A 138 21.48 15.67 -15.97
C GLY A 138 21.93 14.29 -16.42
N THR A 139 22.14 13.34 -15.51
CA THR A 139 22.49 11.95 -15.86
C THR A 139 21.31 11.29 -16.57
N PHE A 140 21.56 10.73 -17.77
CA PHE A 140 20.57 9.92 -18.49
C PHE A 140 20.75 8.44 -18.19
N ILE A 141 19.70 7.80 -17.69
CA ILE A 141 19.63 6.36 -17.46
C ILE A 141 18.79 5.76 -18.58
N GLU A 142 19.47 5.16 -19.55
CA GLU A 142 18.84 4.51 -20.70
C GLU A 142 18.20 3.18 -20.32
N SER A 143 16.96 2.94 -20.78
CA SER A 143 16.25 1.68 -20.57
C SER A 143 15.26 1.36 -21.71
N LYS A 144 14.90 0.06 -21.84
CA LYS A 144 13.89 -0.38 -22.80
C LYS A 144 12.45 -0.09 -22.31
N THR A 145 12.23 -0.11 -21.00
CA THR A 145 10.95 0.19 -20.38
C THR A 145 11.15 1.00 -19.10
N VAL A 146 10.15 1.80 -18.73
CA VAL A 146 10.13 2.61 -17.51
C VAL A 146 8.86 2.29 -16.72
N VAL A 147 8.99 2.11 -15.40
CA VAL A 147 7.86 1.93 -14.47
C VAL A 147 7.83 3.07 -13.47
N LEU A 148 6.81 3.91 -13.52
CA LEU A 148 6.60 5.00 -12.57
C LEU A 148 5.81 4.54 -11.36
N THR A 149 6.40 4.71 -10.17
CA THR A 149 5.80 4.32 -8.89
C THR A 149 5.99 5.42 -7.83
N THR A 150 5.79 6.66 -8.24
CA THR A 150 6.15 7.87 -7.51
C THR A 150 5.29 8.17 -6.29
N GLY A 151 4.26 7.36 -6.01
CA GLY A 151 3.42 7.50 -4.83
C GLY A 151 2.76 8.89 -4.74
N THR A 152 3.01 9.60 -3.63
CA THR A 152 2.52 10.96 -3.38
C THR A 152 3.58 12.04 -3.63
N TYR A 153 4.68 11.72 -4.33
CA TYR A 153 5.83 12.63 -4.46
C TYR A 153 5.82 13.50 -5.73
N MET A 154 4.78 13.36 -6.59
CA MET A 154 4.63 14.22 -7.76
C MET A 154 3.86 15.51 -7.39
N ALA A 155 4.52 16.65 -7.51
CA ALA A 155 3.99 18.00 -7.27
C ALA A 155 3.20 18.08 -5.95
N SER A 156 3.75 17.51 -4.87
CA SER A 156 3.05 17.37 -3.60
C SER A 156 3.15 18.60 -2.71
N ASN A 157 2.07 18.86 -1.97
CA ASN A 157 1.98 19.89 -0.94
C ASN A 157 1.44 19.30 0.34
N VAL A 158 2.13 19.55 1.44
CA VAL A 158 1.64 19.27 2.79
C VAL A 158 0.75 20.43 3.26
N LEU A 159 -0.44 20.10 3.74
CA LEU A 159 -1.50 21.05 4.12
C LEU A 159 -1.84 20.89 5.60
N ARG A 160 -1.83 21.99 6.33
CA ARG A 160 -2.19 22.04 7.76
C ARG A 160 -2.80 23.40 8.10
N GLY A 161 -4.03 23.43 8.59
CA GLY A 161 -4.76 24.67 8.79
C GLY A 161 -4.81 25.51 7.53
N HIS A 162 -4.32 26.73 7.62
CA HIS A 162 -4.25 27.68 6.51
C HIS A 162 -2.89 27.67 5.77
N THR A 163 -2.01 26.70 6.05
CA THR A 163 -0.68 26.64 5.46
C THR A 163 -0.57 25.56 4.41
N SER A 164 0.17 25.85 3.34
CA SER A 164 0.54 24.91 2.27
C SER A 164 2.04 24.96 2.06
N THR A 165 2.72 23.85 2.25
CA THR A 165 4.17 23.73 2.08
C THR A 165 4.48 22.75 0.96
N VAL A 166 5.32 23.14 0.01
CA VAL A 166 5.80 22.25 -1.06
C VAL A 166 6.72 21.20 -0.45
N SER A 167 6.19 20.03 -0.20
CA SER A 167 6.88 18.91 0.44
C SER A 167 6.17 17.59 0.17
N GLY A 168 6.90 16.48 0.22
CA GLY A 168 6.37 15.13 0.31
C GLY A 168 6.04 14.74 1.77
N PRO A 169 5.61 13.48 2.00
CA PRO A 169 5.37 12.95 3.35
C PRO A 169 6.62 13.07 4.23
N GLU A 170 6.44 13.32 5.54
CA GLU A 170 7.52 13.40 6.54
C GLU A 170 8.64 14.40 6.15
N ASP A 171 8.24 15.56 5.60
CA ASP A 171 9.12 16.64 5.15
C ASP A 171 10.13 16.23 4.05
N GLN A 172 9.83 15.15 3.34
CA GLN A 172 10.61 14.69 2.20
C GLN A 172 10.48 15.63 1.00
N ARG A 173 11.45 15.55 0.12
CA ARG A 173 11.48 16.30 -1.13
C ARG A 173 10.37 15.84 -2.08
N THR A 174 9.78 16.76 -2.84
CA THR A 174 8.84 16.48 -3.94
C THR A 174 9.47 16.84 -5.30
N VAL A 175 8.98 16.24 -6.38
CA VAL A 175 9.48 16.50 -7.75
C VAL A 175 8.36 17.04 -8.62
N ASN A 176 8.45 18.32 -8.98
CA ASN A 176 7.44 19.01 -9.81
C ASN A 176 7.68 18.79 -11.31
N THR A 177 8.93 18.79 -11.74
CA THR A 177 9.35 18.69 -13.15
C THR A 177 8.85 17.40 -13.81
N LEU A 178 8.83 16.27 -13.08
CA LEU A 178 8.31 15.01 -13.58
C LEU A 178 6.83 15.11 -13.96
N SER A 179 6.02 15.75 -13.12
CA SER A 179 4.58 15.95 -13.38
C SER A 179 4.34 16.85 -14.59
N GLU A 180 5.15 17.89 -14.77
CA GLU A 180 5.09 18.80 -15.91
C GLU A 180 5.46 18.07 -17.20
N SER A 181 6.56 17.33 -17.22
CA SER A 181 7.00 16.56 -18.41
C SER A 181 5.98 15.50 -18.84
N LEU A 182 5.29 14.87 -17.93
CA LEU A 182 4.21 13.91 -18.24
C LEU A 182 3.03 14.61 -18.93
N ARG A 183 2.65 15.81 -18.46
CA ARG A 183 1.59 16.62 -19.11
C ARG A 183 2.00 17.08 -20.50
N GLU A 184 3.24 17.50 -20.70
CA GLU A 184 3.79 17.86 -22.01
C GLU A 184 3.77 16.69 -22.99
N ALA A 185 3.96 15.46 -22.49
CA ALA A 185 3.83 14.23 -23.27
C ALA A 185 2.35 13.82 -23.55
N GLY A 186 1.37 14.62 -23.14
CA GLY A 186 -0.06 14.36 -23.36
C GLY A 186 -0.72 13.49 -22.29
N ILE A 187 -0.01 13.14 -21.21
CA ILE A 187 -0.56 12.35 -20.12
C ILE A 187 -1.39 13.26 -19.20
N LYS A 188 -2.66 12.92 -19.02
CA LYS A 188 -3.57 13.66 -18.15
C LYS A 188 -3.30 13.33 -16.69
N THR A 189 -3.17 14.36 -15.87
CA THR A 189 -3.04 14.26 -14.42
C THR A 189 -4.20 14.96 -13.72
N PHE A 190 -4.46 14.58 -12.48
CA PHE A 190 -5.45 15.23 -11.61
C PHE A 190 -4.96 15.23 -10.16
N ARG A 191 -5.55 16.11 -9.34
CA ARG A 191 -5.14 16.26 -7.93
C ARG A 191 -5.92 15.30 -7.04
N LEU A 192 -5.20 14.56 -6.22
CA LEU A 192 -5.75 13.77 -5.13
C LEU A 192 -5.19 14.23 -3.78
N LYS A 193 -5.91 13.91 -2.72
CA LYS A 193 -5.52 14.21 -1.34
C LYS A 193 -5.58 12.96 -0.49
N THR A 194 -4.62 12.82 0.39
CA THR A 194 -4.65 11.88 1.51
C THR A 194 -4.24 12.58 2.79
N GLY A 195 -4.15 11.86 3.92
CA GLY A 195 -3.73 12.45 5.18
C GLY A 195 -3.26 11.39 6.16
N THR A 196 -2.61 11.85 7.21
CA THR A 196 -2.14 11.01 8.31
C THR A 196 -2.51 11.65 9.65
N PRO A 197 -2.82 10.86 10.70
CA PRO A 197 -3.07 11.38 12.04
C PRO A 197 -1.78 11.75 12.79
N ALA A 198 -1.94 12.35 13.94
CA ALA A 198 -0.86 12.62 14.88
C ALA A 198 -0.21 11.31 15.38
N ARG A 199 1.05 11.41 15.82
CA ARG A 199 1.77 10.39 16.60
C ARG A 199 1.96 10.93 18.01
N ILE A 200 1.71 10.07 18.97
CA ILE A 200 1.82 10.40 20.39
C ILE A 200 2.83 9.50 21.08
N LYS A 201 3.46 9.99 22.11
CA LYS A 201 4.45 9.28 22.88
C LYS A 201 3.78 8.22 23.76
N MET A 202 4.20 6.96 23.65
CA MET A 202 3.54 5.81 24.26
C MET A 202 3.55 5.86 25.79
N ASP A 203 4.66 6.28 26.41
CA ASP A 203 4.83 6.36 27.87
C ASP A 203 3.98 7.46 28.53
N THR A 204 3.35 8.32 27.72
CA THR A 204 2.47 9.40 28.18
C THR A 204 0.97 9.08 28.10
N ILE A 205 0.62 7.85 27.67
CA ILE A 205 -0.76 7.39 27.51
C ILE A 205 -1.26 6.70 28.79
N ASP A 206 -2.43 7.09 29.26
CA ASP A 206 -3.13 6.36 30.32
C ASP A 206 -3.94 5.18 29.74
N PHE A 207 -3.30 4.04 29.58
CA PHE A 207 -3.93 2.84 29.03
C PHE A 207 -5.06 2.27 29.89
N SER A 208 -5.21 2.69 31.16
CA SER A 208 -6.32 2.25 32.02
C SER A 208 -7.69 2.73 31.52
N LYS A 209 -7.72 3.77 30.68
CA LYS A 209 -8.91 4.35 30.06
C LYS A 209 -9.18 3.83 28.64
N THR A 210 -8.45 2.82 28.20
CA THR A 210 -8.54 2.27 26.87
C THR A 210 -8.96 0.79 26.89
N GLU A 211 -9.51 0.29 25.80
CA GLU A 211 -9.89 -1.11 25.66
C GLU A 211 -8.80 -1.89 24.90
N PRO A 212 -8.13 -2.87 25.56
CA PRO A 212 -7.08 -3.64 24.90
C PRO A 212 -7.64 -4.50 23.76
N GLN A 213 -6.92 -4.51 22.64
CA GLN A 213 -7.25 -5.26 21.43
C GLN A 213 -6.11 -6.24 21.09
N PRO A 214 -6.02 -7.39 21.74
CA PRO A 214 -4.98 -8.38 21.47
C PRO A 214 -5.12 -8.96 20.06
N GLY A 215 -4.06 -9.56 19.58
CA GLY A 215 -4.04 -10.36 18.36
C GLY A 215 -4.89 -11.62 18.45
N THR A 216 -4.89 -12.41 17.39
CA THR A 216 -5.54 -13.72 17.35
C THR A 216 -4.57 -14.80 17.80
N ASN A 217 -4.95 -15.59 18.81
CA ASN A 217 -4.13 -16.70 19.31
C ASN A 217 -4.25 -17.93 18.39
N GLN A 218 -3.68 -17.83 17.22
CA GLN A 218 -3.58 -18.89 16.21
C GLN A 218 -2.29 -18.69 15.40
N PHE A 219 -1.78 -19.76 14.80
CA PHE A 219 -0.74 -19.64 13.80
C PHE A 219 -1.30 -18.98 12.54
N LEU A 220 -0.87 -17.76 12.26
CA LEU A 220 -1.30 -16.97 11.12
C LEU A 220 -0.09 -16.45 10.35
N ARG A 221 -0.16 -16.49 9.02
CA ARG A 221 0.86 -15.94 8.12
C ARG A 221 0.22 -15.54 6.80
N PHE A 222 0.84 -14.63 6.08
CA PHE A 222 0.49 -14.32 4.69
C PHE A 222 1.17 -15.24 3.70
N SER A 223 2.47 -15.48 3.86
CA SER A 223 3.25 -16.26 2.92
C SER A 223 3.29 -17.73 3.27
N GLU A 224 3.03 -18.58 2.28
CA GLU A 224 3.20 -20.04 2.41
C GLU A 224 4.68 -20.44 2.63
N THR A 225 5.62 -19.55 2.28
CA THR A 225 7.06 -19.80 2.48
C THR A 225 7.55 -19.42 3.87
N THR A 226 6.79 -18.64 4.64
CA THR A 226 7.14 -18.29 6.02
C THR A 226 6.98 -19.51 6.93
N LYS A 227 8.05 -19.92 7.59
CA LYS A 227 8.02 -21.05 8.52
C LYS A 227 7.41 -20.67 9.86
N GLN A 228 6.93 -21.67 10.60
CA GLN A 228 6.27 -21.44 11.89
C GLN A 228 7.20 -20.79 12.91
N GLU A 229 8.47 -21.17 12.92
CA GLU A 229 9.51 -20.61 13.79
C GLU A 229 9.83 -19.13 13.49
N ASP A 230 9.50 -18.64 12.28
CA ASP A 230 9.72 -17.27 11.85
C ASP A 230 8.54 -16.33 12.18
N VAL A 231 7.41 -16.90 12.62
CA VAL A 231 6.21 -16.10 12.96
C VAL A 231 6.24 -15.69 14.43
N LEU A 232 5.95 -14.41 14.70
CA LEU A 232 5.91 -13.89 16.06
C LEU A 232 4.83 -14.62 16.89
N PRO A 233 5.20 -15.33 17.99
CA PRO A 233 4.25 -16.05 18.81
C PRO A 233 3.29 -15.07 19.52
N PHE A 234 2.09 -15.55 19.82
CA PHE A 234 1.00 -14.73 20.38
C PHE A 234 1.43 -13.97 21.66
N GLU A 235 2.18 -14.59 22.54
CA GLU A 235 2.61 -14.03 23.83
C GLU A 235 3.62 -12.88 23.67
N LYS A 236 4.21 -12.74 22.48
CA LYS A 236 5.19 -11.69 22.15
C LYS A 236 4.58 -10.58 21.27
N GLN A 237 3.28 -10.70 20.92
CA GLN A 237 2.61 -9.72 20.09
C GLN A 237 2.29 -8.45 20.90
N GLU A 238 2.41 -7.31 20.26
CA GLU A 238 1.99 -6.03 20.82
C GLU A 238 0.46 -5.94 20.89
N ILE A 239 -0.05 -5.15 21.83
CA ILE A 239 -1.48 -4.93 22.02
C ILE A 239 -1.83 -3.56 21.43
N CYS A 240 -2.78 -3.54 20.50
CA CYS A 240 -3.45 -2.30 20.09
C CYS A 240 -4.54 -1.95 21.09
N HIS A 241 -4.95 -0.69 21.15
CA HIS A 241 -6.00 -0.24 22.07
C HIS A 241 -7.11 0.49 21.32
N LEU A 242 -8.34 0.29 21.75
CA LEU A 242 -9.53 0.96 21.21
C LEU A 242 -9.95 2.07 22.16
N ILE A 243 -10.22 3.24 21.59
CA ILE A 243 -10.84 4.40 22.24
C ILE A 243 -11.94 4.97 21.36
N TYR A 244 -12.69 5.92 21.87
CA TYR A 244 -13.75 6.61 21.13
C TYR A 244 -13.63 8.12 21.28
N THR A 245 -14.03 8.83 20.23
CA THR A 245 -14.21 10.29 20.34
C THR A 245 -15.28 10.62 21.39
N GLN A 246 -15.16 11.79 22.00
CA GLN A 246 -16.08 12.32 23.03
C GLN A 246 -16.89 13.50 22.47
N THR A 247 -17.96 13.88 23.16
CA THR A 247 -18.75 15.06 22.80
C THR A 247 -17.89 16.31 22.71
N GLU A 248 -16.99 16.52 23.68
CA GLU A 248 -16.01 17.62 23.68
C GLU A 248 -15.13 17.61 22.43
N THR A 249 -14.66 16.42 22.00
CA THR A 249 -13.88 16.27 20.75
C THR A 249 -14.67 16.77 19.54
N HIS A 250 -15.96 16.41 19.47
CA HIS A 250 -16.85 16.85 18.38
C HIS A 250 -17.09 18.38 18.42
N GLU A 251 -17.30 18.95 19.59
CA GLU A 251 -17.50 20.40 19.77
C GLU A 251 -16.27 21.19 19.33
N ILE A 252 -15.06 20.76 19.71
CA ILE A 252 -13.80 21.37 19.28
C ILE A 252 -13.71 21.36 17.75
N ILE A 253 -13.96 20.21 17.12
CA ILE A 253 -13.86 20.07 15.67
C ILE A 253 -14.91 20.92 14.95
N HIS A 254 -16.15 20.93 15.42
CA HIS A 254 -17.22 21.74 14.81
C HIS A 254 -16.94 23.24 14.91
N THR A 255 -16.44 23.70 16.06
CA THR A 255 -16.08 25.11 16.28
C THR A 255 -14.97 25.58 15.34
N HIS A 256 -14.00 24.70 15.06
CA HIS A 256 -12.83 24.97 14.21
C HIS A 256 -12.92 24.43 12.79
N LEU A 257 -14.09 23.99 12.33
CA LEU A 257 -14.23 23.31 11.03
C LEU A 257 -13.64 24.13 9.87
N HIS A 258 -13.84 25.45 9.87
CA HIS A 258 -13.31 26.35 8.84
C HIS A 258 -11.82 26.61 8.92
N ASP A 259 -11.18 26.23 10.03
CA ASP A 259 -9.72 26.32 10.22
C ASP A 259 -9.01 25.11 9.60
N SER A 260 -9.73 24.03 9.29
CA SER A 260 -9.18 22.87 8.60
C SER A 260 -8.84 23.21 7.16
N ALA A 261 -7.67 22.78 6.67
CA ALA A 261 -7.28 22.95 5.28
C ALA A 261 -8.34 22.37 4.30
N MET A 262 -9.07 21.34 4.73
CA MET A 262 -10.14 20.69 3.98
C MET A 262 -11.34 21.63 3.74
N TYR A 263 -11.72 22.43 4.74
CA TYR A 263 -12.93 23.26 4.74
C TYR A 263 -12.65 24.76 4.54
N SER A 264 -11.39 25.17 4.57
CA SER A 264 -10.97 26.55 4.25
C SER A 264 -10.90 26.88 2.75
N GLY A 265 -11.10 25.86 1.88
CA GLY A 265 -10.95 26.02 0.42
C GLY A 265 -9.49 25.94 -0.08
N LEU A 266 -8.54 25.63 0.81
CA LEU A 266 -7.13 25.47 0.45
C LEU A 266 -6.89 24.19 -0.35
N VAL A 267 -7.59 23.10 -0.03
CA VAL A 267 -7.51 21.80 -0.69
C VAL A 267 -8.22 21.84 -2.03
N LYS A 268 -7.50 21.50 -3.11
CA LYS A 268 -8.03 21.35 -4.48
C LYS A 268 -8.32 19.91 -4.84
N GLY A 269 -7.60 18.98 -4.22
CA GLY A 269 -7.69 17.55 -4.49
C GLY A 269 -8.86 16.88 -3.78
N VAL A 270 -9.35 15.79 -4.36
CA VAL A 270 -10.41 14.97 -3.77
C VAL A 270 -9.80 13.99 -2.76
N GLY A 271 -10.37 13.94 -1.56
CA GLY A 271 -9.96 13.03 -0.49
C GLY A 271 -10.59 11.63 -0.58
N PRO A 272 -10.02 10.63 0.09
CA PRO A 272 -10.51 9.25 0.05
C PRO A 272 -11.82 9.09 0.82
N ARG A 273 -12.82 8.51 0.19
CA ARG A 273 -14.12 8.22 0.79
C ARG A 273 -14.05 7.22 1.96
N TYR A 274 -13.14 6.28 1.88
CA TYR A 274 -13.02 5.15 2.85
C TYR A 274 -11.89 5.31 3.87
N CYS A 275 -11.20 6.43 3.86
CA CYS A 275 -10.28 6.88 4.89
C CYS A 275 -10.45 8.39 5.07
N PRO A 276 -11.68 8.84 5.44
CA PRO A 276 -11.96 10.25 5.59
C PRO A 276 -11.19 10.81 6.79
N SER A 277 -10.92 12.10 6.77
CA SER A 277 -10.45 12.82 7.97
C SER A 277 -11.51 12.76 9.07
N ILE A 278 -11.13 13.06 10.30
CA ILE A 278 -12.11 13.05 11.40
C ILE A 278 -13.18 14.13 11.18
N GLU A 279 -12.81 15.27 10.58
CA GLU A 279 -13.75 16.33 10.22
C GLU A 279 -14.80 15.83 9.23
N ASP A 280 -14.35 15.08 8.19
CA ASP A 280 -15.26 14.47 7.20
C ASP A 280 -16.20 13.44 7.83
N LYS A 281 -15.73 12.68 8.82
CA LYS A 281 -16.58 11.71 9.54
C LYS A 281 -17.69 12.42 10.31
N LEU A 282 -17.37 13.50 11.01
CA LEU A 282 -18.34 14.24 11.79
C LEU A 282 -19.40 14.93 10.91
N VAL A 283 -19.00 15.44 9.75
CA VAL A 283 -19.93 16.06 8.80
C VAL A 283 -20.81 15.02 8.09
N ARG A 284 -20.22 13.90 7.64
CA ARG A 284 -20.94 12.87 6.86
C ARG A 284 -21.79 11.93 7.72
N PHE A 285 -21.40 11.71 8.97
CA PHE A 285 -22.03 10.79 9.93
C PHE A 285 -22.38 11.53 11.23
N ALA A 286 -23.02 12.67 11.07
CA ALA A 286 -23.41 13.55 12.20
C ALA A 286 -24.41 12.88 13.19
N ASP A 287 -25.07 11.80 12.76
CA ASP A 287 -25.96 10.97 13.58
C ASP A 287 -25.21 10.03 14.55
N LYS A 288 -23.88 9.90 14.41
CA LYS A 288 -23.07 9.05 15.27
C LYS A 288 -22.61 9.81 16.52
N GLU A 289 -22.97 9.28 17.67
CA GLU A 289 -22.57 9.86 18.97
C GLU A 289 -21.05 9.80 19.20
N ARG A 290 -20.36 8.80 18.62
CA ARG A 290 -18.91 8.60 18.76
C ARG A 290 -18.32 7.84 17.59
N HIS A 291 -17.03 8.04 17.35
CA HIS A 291 -16.26 7.32 16.33
C HIS A 291 -15.15 6.50 16.98
N GLN A 292 -14.94 5.29 16.46
CA GLN A 292 -13.86 4.40 16.89
C GLN A 292 -12.51 4.91 16.44
N LEU A 293 -11.53 4.86 17.34
CA LEU A 293 -10.13 5.16 17.10
C LEU A 293 -9.29 4.01 17.67
N PHE A 294 -8.21 3.67 16.98
CA PHE A 294 -7.27 2.68 17.49
C PHE A 294 -5.92 3.32 17.76
N LEU A 295 -5.36 3.00 18.90
CA LEU A 295 -4.00 3.34 19.28
C LEU A 295 -3.13 2.14 18.89
N GLU A 296 -2.24 2.34 17.92
CA GLU A 296 -1.49 1.26 17.30
C GLU A 296 0.01 1.53 17.36
N PRO A 297 0.82 0.61 17.91
CA PRO A 297 2.27 0.75 17.94
C PRO A 297 2.84 0.74 16.52
N GLU A 298 3.83 1.60 16.27
CA GLU A 298 4.46 1.71 14.96
C GLU A 298 5.75 0.88 14.83
N SER A 299 6.47 0.64 15.92
CA SER A 299 7.72 -0.14 15.96
C SER A 299 8.10 -0.47 17.40
N LYS A 300 8.90 -1.52 17.61
CA LYS A 300 9.57 -1.82 18.88
C LYS A 300 10.75 -0.88 19.18
N GLU A 301 11.23 -0.19 18.15
CA GLU A 301 12.36 0.74 18.26
C GLU A 301 11.88 2.21 18.43
N LEU A 302 10.59 2.46 18.38
CA LEU A 302 9.99 3.79 18.51
C LEU A 302 9.02 3.82 19.70
N ASP A 303 9.07 4.91 20.44
CA ASP A 303 8.11 5.20 21.51
C ASP A 303 6.91 6.01 20.98
N THR A 304 6.39 5.59 19.83
CA THR A 304 5.28 6.27 19.15
C THR A 304 4.09 5.38 18.89
N ILE A 305 2.91 5.94 19.12
CA ILE A 305 1.61 5.36 18.85
C ILE A 305 0.90 6.15 17.74
N TYR A 306 0.40 5.44 16.76
CA TYR A 306 -0.43 5.95 15.67
C TYR A 306 -1.90 5.99 16.09
N ILE A 307 -2.58 7.14 15.92
CA ILE A 307 -4.01 7.28 16.24
C ILE A 307 -4.85 6.95 15.00
N GLN A 308 -5.08 5.67 14.75
CA GLN A 308 -5.83 5.22 13.57
C GLN A 308 -7.27 5.75 13.60
N GLY A 309 -7.67 6.38 12.52
CA GLY A 309 -9.01 6.93 12.35
C GLY A 309 -9.16 8.40 12.73
N PHE A 310 -8.05 9.06 13.18
CA PHE A 310 -8.05 10.46 13.64
C PHE A 310 -7.19 11.37 12.74
N SER A 311 -7.08 11.05 11.44
CA SER A 311 -6.39 11.95 10.50
C SER A 311 -7.14 13.29 10.39
N THR A 312 -6.38 14.38 10.36
CA THR A 312 -6.90 15.74 10.31
C THR A 312 -5.95 16.68 9.57
N SER A 313 -6.47 17.78 9.08
CA SER A 313 -5.69 18.90 8.55
C SER A 313 -5.91 20.20 9.34
N MET A 314 -6.34 20.11 10.58
CA MET A 314 -6.50 21.24 11.50
C MET A 314 -5.16 21.90 11.84
N PRO A 315 -5.15 23.18 12.28
CA PRO A 315 -3.97 23.83 12.86
C PRO A 315 -3.44 23.09 14.09
N ILE A 316 -2.16 23.29 14.41
CA ILE A 316 -1.48 22.59 15.51
C ILE A 316 -2.17 22.78 16.86
N ASP A 317 -2.50 24.00 17.21
CA ASP A 317 -3.17 24.35 18.47
C ASP A 317 -4.56 23.71 18.62
N VAL A 318 -5.27 23.53 17.50
CA VAL A 318 -6.55 22.81 17.48
C VAL A 318 -6.31 21.31 17.62
N GLN A 319 -5.29 20.75 16.95
CA GLN A 319 -4.94 19.34 17.10
C GLN A 319 -4.60 18.96 18.53
N GLU A 320 -3.89 19.83 19.27
CA GLU A 320 -3.59 19.62 20.70
C GLU A 320 -4.88 19.48 21.51
N LYS A 321 -5.82 20.41 21.35
CA LYS A 321 -7.12 20.33 22.03
C LYS A 321 -7.90 19.07 21.65
N MET A 322 -7.92 18.72 20.35
CA MET A 322 -8.60 17.53 19.85
C MET A 322 -8.02 16.24 20.45
N VAL A 323 -6.70 16.11 20.47
CA VAL A 323 -6.02 14.90 21.00
C VAL A 323 -6.22 14.81 22.50
N HIS A 324 -6.06 15.91 23.25
CA HIS A 324 -6.22 15.93 24.70
C HIS A 324 -7.67 15.74 25.16
N SER A 325 -8.66 15.87 24.28
CA SER A 325 -10.06 15.53 24.58
C SER A 325 -10.37 14.03 24.51
N LEU A 326 -9.40 13.20 24.07
CA LEU A 326 -9.60 11.77 23.92
C LEU A 326 -9.27 11.00 25.20
N PRO A 327 -10.02 9.92 25.54
CA PRO A 327 -9.78 9.13 26.75
C PRO A 327 -8.37 8.54 26.79
N GLY A 328 -7.67 8.77 27.91
CA GLY A 328 -6.30 8.31 28.12
C GLY A 328 -5.22 9.15 27.46
N LEU A 329 -5.60 10.19 26.70
CA LEU A 329 -4.67 11.08 25.99
C LEU A 329 -4.67 12.51 26.57
N GLU A 330 -5.31 12.76 27.69
CA GLU A 330 -5.52 14.09 28.26
C GLU A 330 -4.20 14.83 28.54
N ASN A 331 -3.13 14.09 28.82
CA ASN A 331 -1.81 14.63 29.14
C ASN A 331 -0.71 14.06 28.23
N CYS A 332 -1.08 13.47 27.09
CA CYS A 332 -0.10 12.86 26.20
C CYS A 332 0.79 13.89 25.50
N VAL A 333 1.98 13.46 25.13
CA VAL A 333 2.90 14.26 24.31
C VAL A 333 2.70 13.92 22.85
N ILE A 334 2.44 14.92 22.01
CA ILE A 334 2.33 14.76 20.57
C ILE A 334 3.74 14.89 19.96
N GLU A 335 4.25 13.79 19.42
CA GLU A 335 5.55 13.71 18.75
C GLU A 335 5.52 14.27 17.32
N LYS A 336 4.43 13.97 16.58
CA LYS A 336 4.21 14.47 15.22
C LYS A 336 2.76 14.86 15.04
N TYR A 337 2.54 16.03 14.47
CA TYR A 337 1.19 16.51 14.16
C TYR A 337 0.66 15.91 12.87
N ALA A 338 -0.66 15.76 12.80
CA ALA A 338 -1.37 15.34 11.61
C ALA A 338 -1.23 16.37 10.48
N TYR A 339 -1.37 15.90 9.25
CA TYR A 339 -1.42 16.73 8.05
C TYR A 339 -2.21 16.06 6.92
N ALA A 340 -2.68 16.86 5.99
CA ALA A 340 -3.11 16.39 4.69
C ALA A 340 -1.99 16.60 3.66
N ILE A 341 -1.97 15.77 2.63
CA ILE A 341 -1.07 15.91 1.49
C ILE A 341 -1.85 15.83 0.19
N GLU A 342 -1.64 16.80 -0.70
CA GLU A 342 -2.10 16.78 -2.07
C GLU A 342 -0.96 16.40 -3.02
N TYR A 343 -1.27 15.70 -4.07
CA TYR A 343 -0.30 15.24 -5.07
C TYR A 343 -0.95 15.03 -6.43
N ASP A 344 -0.14 15.01 -7.49
CA ASP A 344 -0.60 14.68 -8.83
C ASP A 344 -0.68 13.16 -9.01
N ALA A 345 -1.81 12.70 -9.52
CA ALA A 345 -2.03 11.34 -9.98
C ALA A 345 -2.29 11.33 -11.49
N ILE A 346 -1.97 10.23 -12.15
CA ILE A 346 -2.24 9.99 -13.56
C ILE A 346 -3.66 9.44 -13.69
N ASP A 347 -4.43 9.92 -14.68
CA ASP A 347 -5.75 9.38 -14.97
C ASP A 347 -5.63 7.91 -15.39
N PRO A 348 -6.13 6.95 -14.58
CA PRO A 348 -5.95 5.53 -14.84
C PRO A 348 -6.70 5.01 -16.08
N LEU A 349 -7.64 5.78 -16.63
CA LEU A 349 -8.25 5.47 -17.93
C LEU A 349 -7.24 5.48 -19.09
N GLN A 350 -6.07 6.09 -18.89
CA GLN A 350 -4.96 6.08 -19.85
C GLN A 350 -4.04 4.86 -19.70
N MET A 351 -4.37 3.93 -18.82
CA MET A 351 -3.64 2.69 -18.61
C MET A 351 -4.31 1.52 -19.32
N LYS A 352 -3.52 0.63 -19.92
CA LYS A 352 -3.97 -0.65 -20.43
C LYS A 352 -4.11 -1.66 -19.28
N PRO A 353 -4.82 -2.80 -19.45
CA PRO A 353 -4.92 -3.84 -18.42
C PRO A 353 -3.57 -4.43 -17.96
N ASN A 354 -2.54 -4.36 -18.79
CA ASN A 354 -1.16 -4.78 -18.50
C ASN A 354 -0.34 -3.70 -17.77
N MET A 355 -0.95 -2.60 -17.32
CA MET A 355 -0.34 -1.44 -16.67
C MET A 355 0.47 -0.51 -17.59
N GLU A 356 0.59 -0.79 -18.88
CA GLU A 356 1.24 0.12 -19.82
C GLU A 356 0.36 1.34 -20.13
N ASN A 357 0.98 2.50 -20.28
CA ASN A 357 0.29 3.72 -20.68
C ASN A 357 -0.19 3.65 -22.14
N LYS A 358 -1.39 4.18 -22.42
CA LYS A 358 -1.97 4.20 -23.79
C LYS A 358 -1.36 5.30 -24.68
N ILE A 359 -0.79 6.34 -24.07
CA ILE A 359 -0.25 7.52 -24.78
C ILE A 359 1.24 7.33 -25.07
N VAL A 360 2.00 6.82 -24.10
CA VAL A 360 3.45 6.63 -24.22
C VAL A 360 3.75 5.13 -24.13
N GLU A 361 4.26 4.57 -25.23
CA GLU A 361 4.68 3.16 -25.27
C GLU A 361 5.90 2.92 -24.37
N ASN A 362 6.04 1.71 -23.81
CA ASN A 362 7.10 1.32 -22.87
C ASN A 362 7.09 2.04 -21.52
N LEU A 363 6.07 2.84 -21.25
CA LEU A 363 5.84 3.47 -19.96
C LEU A 363 4.76 2.72 -19.20
N PHE A 364 5.11 2.20 -18.03
CA PHE A 364 4.18 1.55 -17.08
C PHE A 364 4.00 2.43 -15.86
N THR A 365 2.84 2.36 -15.23
CA THR A 365 2.56 3.12 -14.01
C THR A 365 1.93 2.22 -12.95
N ALA A 366 2.32 2.35 -11.68
CA ALA A 366 1.79 1.51 -10.62
C ALA A 366 1.71 2.21 -9.27
N GLY A 367 0.71 1.84 -8.49
CA GLY A 367 0.52 2.33 -7.13
C GLY A 367 -0.29 3.62 -7.07
N GLN A 368 0.03 4.44 -6.10
CA GLN A 368 -0.77 5.63 -5.77
C GLN A 368 -0.78 6.68 -6.90
N VAL A 369 0.23 6.67 -7.76
CA VAL A 369 0.26 7.51 -8.96
C VAL A 369 -0.91 7.24 -9.91
N ASN A 370 -1.51 6.05 -9.87
CA ASN A 370 -2.71 5.67 -10.62
C ASN A 370 -4.02 6.00 -9.87
N GLY A 371 -3.95 6.78 -8.81
CA GLY A 371 -5.11 7.18 -8.04
C GLY A 371 -5.61 6.14 -7.02
N THR A 372 -4.83 5.12 -6.69
CA THR A 372 -5.18 4.17 -5.61
C THR A 372 -4.72 4.67 -4.24
N SER A 373 -5.27 4.08 -3.17
CA SER A 373 -4.94 4.40 -1.79
C SER A 373 -4.78 3.12 -0.97
N GLY A 374 -3.54 2.73 -0.72
CA GLY A 374 -3.17 1.59 0.12
C GLY A 374 -1.88 0.91 -0.35
N TYR A 375 -1.17 0.33 0.61
CA TYR A 375 0.10 -0.36 0.37
C TYR A 375 -0.07 -1.62 -0.47
N GLU A 376 -1.15 -2.37 -0.23
CA GLU A 376 -1.46 -3.62 -0.91
C GLU A 376 -1.89 -3.38 -2.37
N GLU A 377 -2.70 -2.33 -2.59
CA GLU A 377 -3.06 -1.90 -3.94
C GLU A 377 -1.81 -1.48 -4.73
N ALA A 378 -0.88 -0.78 -4.08
CA ALA A 378 0.37 -0.37 -4.70
C ALA A 378 1.27 -1.57 -5.02
N ALA A 379 1.43 -2.50 -4.08
CA ALA A 379 2.25 -3.69 -4.25
C ALA A 379 1.72 -4.60 -5.38
N GLY A 380 0.40 -4.87 -5.41
CA GLY A 380 -0.21 -5.66 -6.47
C GLY A 380 -0.05 -5.05 -7.86
N GLN A 381 -0.24 -3.73 -7.99
CA GLN A 381 0.02 -3.00 -9.24
C GLN A 381 1.49 -3.06 -9.63
N GLY A 382 2.39 -2.85 -8.66
CA GLY A 382 3.84 -2.87 -8.90
C GLY A 382 4.32 -4.20 -9.44
N LEU A 383 3.89 -5.31 -8.83
CA LEU A 383 4.21 -6.65 -9.28
C LEU A 383 3.76 -6.88 -10.73
N MET A 384 2.51 -6.50 -11.05
CA MET A 384 1.98 -6.63 -12.41
C MET A 384 2.72 -5.76 -13.42
N ALA A 385 3.02 -4.52 -13.06
CA ALA A 385 3.73 -3.59 -13.94
C ALA A 385 5.16 -4.04 -14.22
N GLY A 386 5.89 -4.49 -13.20
CA GLY A 386 7.25 -5.00 -13.32
C GLY A 386 7.33 -6.27 -14.17
N ALA A 387 6.41 -7.22 -13.93
CA ALA A 387 6.31 -8.43 -14.73
C ALA A 387 6.00 -8.12 -16.20
N ASN A 388 5.04 -7.25 -16.47
CA ASN A 388 4.67 -6.88 -17.83
C ASN A 388 5.76 -6.04 -18.54
N ALA A 389 6.48 -5.18 -17.82
CA ALA A 389 7.65 -4.52 -18.37
C ALA A 389 8.72 -5.52 -18.80
N ALA A 390 8.98 -6.55 -18.00
CA ALA A 390 9.92 -7.62 -18.32
C ALA A 390 9.46 -8.46 -19.52
N LEU A 391 8.18 -8.86 -19.56
CA LEU A 391 7.60 -9.60 -20.69
C LEU A 391 7.67 -8.80 -22.00
N LYS A 392 7.42 -7.47 -21.92
CA LYS A 392 7.52 -6.60 -23.09
C LYS A 392 8.95 -6.52 -23.64
N VAL A 393 9.95 -6.48 -22.78
CA VAL A 393 11.36 -6.55 -23.20
C VAL A 393 11.68 -7.80 -23.99
N ASP A 394 11.07 -8.93 -23.61
CA ASP A 394 11.23 -10.22 -24.29
C ASP A 394 10.33 -10.38 -25.53
N GLY A 395 9.45 -9.44 -25.82
CA GLY A 395 8.45 -9.57 -26.88
C GLY A 395 7.43 -10.67 -26.62
N LYS A 396 7.22 -11.04 -25.34
CA LYS A 396 6.27 -12.08 -24.92
C LYS A 396 4.88 -11.51 -24.71
N GLU A 397 3.88 -12.41 -24.68
CA GLU A 397 2.51 -12.08 -24.34
C GLU A 397 2.43 -11.43 -22.95
N GLN A 398 1.62 -10.40 -22.83
CA GLN A 398 1.46 -9.65 -21.59
C GLN A 398 0.57 -10.39 -20.59
N PHE A 399 0.93 -10.34 -19.34
CA PHE A 399 0.22 -10.99 -18.24
C PHE A 399 -0.91 -10.11 -17.73
N VAL A 400 -2.15 -10.56 -17.87
CA VAL A 400 -3.35 -9.87 -17.42
C VAL A 400 -4.20 -10.81 -16.58
N LEU A 401 -4.60 -10.37 -15.41
CA LEU A 401 -5.51 -11.09 -14.51
C LEU A 401 -6.94 -10.61 -14.70
N ARG A 402 -7.87 -11.58 -14.86
CA ARG A 402 -9.29 -11.28 -14.99
C ARG A 402 -9.94 -11.05 -13.62
N ARG A 403 -11.15 -10.48 -13.61
CA ARG A 403 -11.94 -10.21 -12.40
C ARG A 403 -12.37 -11.46 -11.64
N ASP A 404 -12.49 -12.59 -12.31
CA ASP A 404 -12.81 -13.90 -11.73
C ASP A 404 -11.58 -14.67 -11.25
N GLU A 405 -10.37 -14.20 -11.53
CA GLU A 405 -9.12 -14.84 -11.14
C GLU A 405 -8.47 -14.23 -9.90
N ALA A 406 -8.59 -12.91 -9.74
CA ALA A 406 -7.91 -12.20 -8.65
C ALA A 406 -8.59 -10.88 -8.29
N TYR A 407 -8.47 -10.46 -7.02
CA TYR A 407 -8.77 -9.09 -6.61
C TYR A 407 -7.82 -8.07 -7.25
N ILE A 408 -6.57 -8.46 -7.54
CA ILE A 408 -5.66 -7.64 -8.37
C ILE A 408 -6.33 -7.39 -9.73
N GLY A 409 -6.90 -8.43 -10.37
CA GLY A 409 -7.63 -8.30 -11.63
C GLY A 409 -8.85 -7.38 -11.51
N VAL A 410 -9.64 -7.50 -10.44
CA VAL A 410 -10.78 -6.58 -10.16
C VAL A 410 -10.31 -5.13 -10.07
N MET A 411 -9.23 -4.87 -9.35
CA MET A 411 -8.67 -3.53 -9.19
C MET A 411 -8.19 -2.95 -10.54
N LEU A 412 -7.41 -3.71 -11.30
CA LEU A 412 -6.85 -3.24 -12.56
C LEU A 412 -7.94 -2.98 -13.60
N ASP A 413 -8.93 -3.87 -13.69
CA ASP A 413 -10.07 -3.66 -14.58
C ASP A 413 -10.89 -2.42 -14.19
N ASP A 414 -11.19 -2.23 -12.90
CA ASP A 414 -11.89 -1.01 -12.43
C ASP A 414 -11.12 0.26 -12.80
N LEU A 415 -9.79 0.28 -12.61
CA LEU A 415 -8.96 1.44 -12.94
C LEU A 415 -8.93 1.73 -14.44
N CYS A 416 -8.72 0.70 -15.28
CA CYS A 416 -8.56 0.86 -16.73
C CYS A 416 -9.87 1.17 -17.46
N THR A 417 -11.02 0.73 -16.92
CA THR A 417 -12.34 0.81 -17.61
C THR A 417 -13.28 1.84 -17.02
N LYS A 418 -13.24 2.02 -15.68
CA LYS A 418 -14.13 2.96 -14.96
C LYS A 418 -13.38 4.22 -14.52
N GLY A 419 -12.07 4.13 -14.37
CA GLY A 419 -11.27 5.21 -13.80
C GLY A 419 -11.60 5.47 -12.32
N THR A 420 -11.11 6.59 -11.81
CA THR A 420 -11.46 7.04 -10.45
C THR A 420 -11.52 8.57 -10.39
N LYS A 421 -12.47 9.08 -9.61
CA LYS A 421 -12.61 10.52 -9.31
C LYS A 421 -12.17 10.85 -7.88
N GLU A 422 -11.96 9.83 -7.07
CA GLU A 422 -11.50 9.90 -5.69
C GLU A 422 -10.46 8.79 -5.47
N PRO A 423 -9.60 8.85 -4.45
CA PRO A 423 -8.63 7.79 -4.20
C PRO A 423 -9.30 6.42 -4.13
N TYR A 424 -8.98 5.57 -5.12
CA TYR A 424 -9.56 4.22 -5.24
C TYR A 424 -9.10 3.36 -4.05
N ARG A 425 -10.05 2.66 -3.46
CA ARG A 425 -9.79 1.66 -2.42
C ARG A 425 -10.46 0.36 -2.76
N LEU A 426 -9.71 -0.72 -2.66
CA LEU A 426 -10.24 -2.04 -2.90
C LEU A 426 -11.10 -2.50 -1.71
N LEU A 427 -12.31 -2.95 -2.01
CA LEU A 427 -13.30 -3.45 -1.06
C LEU A 427 -13.85 -4.78 -1.54
N THR A 428 -14.30 -5.62 -0.60
CA THR A 428 -14.93 -6.91 -0.94
C THR A 428 -16.17 -6.76 -1.83
N SER A 429 -16.87 -5.64 -1.72
CA SER A 429 -18.07 -5.34 -2.53
C SER A 429 -17.78 -5.07 -4.01
N ARG A 430 -16.51 -4.84 -4.39
CA ARG A 430 -16.13 -4.61 -5.79
C ARG A 430 -16.01 -5.90 -6.60
N ALA A 431 -15.83 -7.05 -5.92
CA ALA A 431 -15.69 -8.34 -6.58
C ALA A 431 -17.05 -9.05 -6.71
N GLU A 432 -17.38 -9.48 -7.91
CA GLU A 432 -18.56 -10.26 -8.23
C GLU A 432 -18.46 -11.69 -7.68
N TYR A 433 -17.24 -12.25 -7.69
CA TYR A 433 -16.95 -13.65 -7.36
C TYR A 433 -16.31 -13.81 -5.98
N ARG A 434 -16.86 -13.15 -4.93
CA ARG A 434 -16.29 -13.16 -3.57
C ARG A 434 -16.09 -14.53 -2.95
N LEU A 435 -16.94 -15.49 -3.27
CA LEU A 435 -16.81 -16.87 -2.77
C LEU A 435 -15.71 -17.66 -3.50
N LEU A 436 -15.33 -17.23 -4.69
CA LEU A 436 -14.22 -17.78 -5.46
C LEU A 436 -12.88 -17.14 -5.04
N LEU A 437 -12.88 -15.83 -4.84
CA LEU A 437 -11.68 -15.04 -4.54
C LEU A 437 -11.46 -14.94 -3.02
N ARG A 438 -10.95 -16.01 -2.41
CA ARG A 438 -10.69 -16.05 -0.96
C ARG A 438 -9.20 -15.95 -0.66
N HIS A 439 -8.89 -15.57 0.58
CA HIS A 439 -7.49 -15.49 1.04
C HIS A 439 -6.83 -16.88 1.17
N ASP A 440 -7.61 -17.93 1.40
CA ASP A 440 -7.14 -19.29 1.65
C ASP A 440 -6.84 -20.10 0.37
N ASN A 441 -7.23 -19.58 -0.80
CA ASN A 441 -7.06 -20.28 -2.08
C ASN A 441 -6.29 -19.47 -3.14
N ALA A 442 -5.59 -18.42 -2.76
CA ALA A 442 -4.88 -17.57 -3.70
C ALA A 442 -3.79 -18.33 -4.48
N ASP A 443 -3.08 -19.25 -3.81
CA ASP A 443 -2.08 -20.11 -4.42
C ASP A 443 -2.70 -21.02 -5.49
N GLN A 444 -3.86 -21.61 -5.23
CA GLN A 444 -4.57 -22.47 -6.19
C GLN A 444 -5.01 -21.71 -7.46
N ARG A 445 -5.25 -20.41 -7.35
CA ARG A 445 -5.67 -19.57 -8.48
C ARG A 445 -4.51 -19.01 -9.29
N LEU A 446 -3.36 -18.71 -8.65
CA LEU A 446 -2.35 -17.83 -9.24
C LEU A 446 -0.92 -18.39 -9.27
N LEU A 447 -0.55 -19.35 -8.41
CA LEU A 447 0.85 -19.75 -8.28
C LEU A 447 1.40 -20.36 -9.58
N GLU A 448 0.62 -21.21 -10.26
CA GLU A 448 1.01 -21.79 -11.55
C GLU A 448 1.22 -20.72 -12.62
N LYS A 449 0.32 -19.71 -12.68
CA LYS A 449 0.46 -18.56 -13.58
C LYS A 449 1.73 -17.76 -13.31
N GLY A 450 2.05 -17.53 -12.02
CA GLY A 450 3.30 -16.87 -11.60
C GLY A 450 4.54 -17.65 -12.00
N TYR A 451 4.48 -18.98 -11.92
CA TYR A 451 5.56 -19.86 -12.38
C TYR A 451 5.75 -19.82 -13.91
N GLU A 452 4.67 -19.90 -14.67
CA GLU A 452 4.68 -19.85 -16.14
C GLU A 452 5.36 -18.59 -16.70
N ILE A 453 5.19 -17.45 -16.04
CA ILE A 453 5.81 -16.19 -16.47
C ILE A 453 7.20 -15.94 -15.84
N GLY A 454 7.67 -16.84 -14.96
CA GLY A 454 9.00 -16.78 -14.37
C GLY A 454 9.13 -15.95 -13.07
N LEU A 455 8.01 -15.63 -12.40
CA LEU A 455 8.01 -14.94 -11.10
C LEU A 455 8.23 -15.88 -9.92
N VAL A 456 7.73 -17.11 -10.02
CA VAL A 456 7.79 -18.13 -8.98
C VAL A 456 8.91 -19.12 -9.30
N SER A 457 9.73 -19.44 -8.30
CA SER A 457 10.83 -20.41 -8.45
C SER A 457 10.34 -21.84 -8.62
N GLN A 458 11.19 -22.69 -9.24
CA GLN A 458 10.92 -24.13 -9.40
C GLN A 458 10.67 -24.80 -8.03
N GLU A 459 11.48 -24.50 -7.03
CA GLU A 459 11.35 -25.06 -5.67
C GLU A 459 9.96 -24.77 -5.08
N ARG A 460 9.50 -23.54 -5.20
CA ARG A 460 8.17 -23.13 -4.70
C ARG A 460 7.04 -23.80 -5.49
N TYR A 461 7.19 -23.92 -6.79
CA TYR A 461 6.23 -24.63 -7.65
C TYR A 461 6.15 -26.11 -7.30
N ASP A 462 7.28 -26.78 -7.07
CA ASP A 462 7.32 -28.19 -6.67
C ASP A 462 6.66 -28.42 -5.31
N ALA A 463 6.90 -27.53 -4.34
CA ALA A 463 6.24 -27.54 -3.02
C ALA A 463 4.71 -27.39 -3.17
N TYR A 464 4.26 -26.49 -4.05
CA TYR A 464 2.84 -26.30 -4.36
C TYR A 464 2.22 -27.56 -5.01
N LYS A 465 2.88 -28.16 -5.99
CA LYS A 465 2.40 -29.39 -6.65
C LYS A 465 2.25 -30.53 -5.65
N LYS A 466 3.20 -30.66 -4.71
CA LYS A 466 3.12 -31.64 -3.62
C LYS A 466 1.90 -31.38 -2.74
N LYS A 467 1.69 -30.13 -2.29
CA LYS A 467 0.51 -29.72 -1.49
C LYS A 467 -0.80 -30.07 -2.22
N MET A 468 -0.90 -29.80 -3.52
CA MET A 468 -2.11 -30.10 -4.31
C MET A 468 -2.38 -31.60 -4.41
N ASN A 469 -1.32 -32.38 -4.60
CA ASN A 469 -1.43 -33.85 -4.60
C ASN A 469 -1.89 -34.38 -3.23
N ASP A 470 -1.33 -33.87 -2.13
CA ASP A 470 -1.71 -34.28 -0.77
C ASP A 470 -3.19 -33.94 -0.48
N ILE A 471 -3.69 -32.80 -0.98
CA ILE A 471 -5.11 -32.42 -0.89
C ILE A 471 -5.99 -33.41 -1.67
N GLU A 472 -5.62 -33.81 -2.87
CA GLU A 472 -6.41 -34.74 -3.70
C GLU A 472 -6.46 -36.12 -3.06
N VAL A 473 -5.33 -36.63 -2.58
CA VAL A 473 -5.30 -37.90 -1.81
C VAL A 473 -6.20 -37.85 -0.58
N ALA A 474 -6.21 -36.74 0.15
CA ALA A 474 -7.10 -36.56 1.31
C ALA A 474 -8.59 -36.53 0.90
N ARG A 475 -8.93 -35.87 -0.21
CA ARG A 475 -10.30 -35.84 -0.77
C ARG A 475 -10.78 -37.21 -1.16
N GLU A 476 -9.96 -37.99 -1.85
CA GLU A 476 -10.29 -39.37 -2.23
C GLU A 476 -10.53 -40.24 -0.99
N ALA A 477 -9.65 -40.18 0.02
CA ALA A 477 -9.80 -40.92 1.27
C ALA A 477 -11.11 -40.60 1.99
N VAL A 478 -11.51 -39.33 2.06
CA VAL A 478 -12.79 -38.92 2.67
C VAL A 478 -14.00 -39.37 1.86
N SER A 479 -13.91 -39.34 0.53
CA SER A 479 -14.99 -39.83 -0.35
C SER A 479 -15.26 -41.33 -0.15
N TYR A 480 -14.21 -42.12 0.04
CA TYR A 480 -14.35 -43.55 0.32
C TYR A 480 -15.02 -43.86 1.69
N THR A 481 -14.75 -43.07 2.72
CA THR A 481 -15.30 -43.26 4.06
C THR A 481 -16.79 -42.93 4.19
N HIS A 482 -17.36 -42.19 3.24
CA HIS A 482 -18.79 -41.88 3.23
C HIS A 482 -19.61 -42.75 2.27
N LEU A 483 -19.00 -43.67 1.53
CA LEU A 483 -19.66 -44.64 0.65
C LEU A 483 -19.79 -46.05 1.28
N THR A 484 -19.27 -46.26 2.47
CA THR A 484 -19.39 -47.47 3.32
C THR A 484 -20.14 -47.14 4.58
#